data_14c47093c8378741e6292b86ddd916a4
#
_entry.id   14c47093c8378741e6292b86ddd916a4
#
_cell.length_a   1.000
_cell.length_b   1.000
_cell.length_c   1.000
_cell.angle_alpha   90.00
_cell.angle_beta   90.00
_cell.angle_gamma   90.00
#
_symmetry.space_group_name_H-M   'P 1'
#
loop_
_entity.id
_entity.type
_entity.pdbx_description
1 polymer ?
#
loop_
_entity_poly.entity_id
_entity_poly.type
_entity_poly.pdbx_seq_one_letter_code
_entity_poly.pdbx_strand_id
1 'polypeptide(L)'
;MAYRIALVLKYLDEEYQASIFRGAAAEAERLGMELICIQGDQFDQSISGSSFFFSSSSALRLDGVLFLSSILLDNNTGNISSRLKNIFPTIPLVSIGTALKGIPSIVCETTRPIADLVHHLVSDHGYRRFLYLGGPRGNHDNRVREEAFTKTILGKKWSANTCTLAIRNGELFSETAGLQLIKQYCNDHSERDIDVILAGSDDMAAGIRKYLRTGAPESWRDCPLTGFDDIPLAATQPLALTTIHQPTERMGAAAARALHDVLHGSKTAPVLEIPGRTVLRNSCGCQGYTVSVPPEESERALRREQFLRDVSYFGQEIMGASSAEALERPLREFLTNVAS
;
A
#
# COMPACT_ATOMS: atom_id res chain seq x y z
N MET A 1 0.04 -24.98 24.50
CA MET A 1 -0.96 -23.96 24.16
C MET A 1 -0.51 -23.34 22.85
N ALA A 2 -1.43 -23.00 21.97
CA ALA A 2 -1.10 -22.23 20.74
C ALA A 2 -0.69 -20.82 21.13
N TYR A 3 0.33 -20.26 20.48
CA TYR A 3 0.67 -18.86 20.63
C TYR A 3 -0.44 -17.98 20.06
N ARG A 4 -0.78 -16.93 20.77
CA ARG A 4 -1.74 -15.91 20.32
C ARG A 4 -0.99 -14.67 19.89
N ILE A 5 -1.06 -14.35 18.60
CA ILE A 5 -0.37 -13.20 18.01
C ILE A 5 -1.38 -12.19 17.44
N ALA A 6 -1.00 -10.92 17.40
CA ALA A 6 -1.79 -9.89 16.77
C ALA A 6 -1.11 -9.37 15.51
N LEU A 7 -1.89 -9.08 14.46
CA LEU A 7 -1.49 -8.20 13.36
C LEU A 7 -2.21 -6.87 13.52
N VAL A 8 -1.41 -5.81 13.67
CA VAL A 8 -1.91 -4.43 13.75
C VAL A 8 -1.77 -3.77 12.39
N LEU A 9 -2.90 -3.33 11.84
CA LEU A 9 -3.01 -2.62 10.57
C LEU A 9 -4.03 -1.48 10.71
N LYS A 10 -4.21 -0.65 9.66
CA LYS A 10 -5.14 0.48 9.71
C LYS A 10 -6.50 0.13 9.11
N TYR A 11 -6.52 -0.38 7.89
CA TYR A 11 -7.73 -0.66 7.14
C TYR A 11 -7.65 -2.04 6.49
N LEU A 12 -8.54 -2.96 6.88
CA LEU A 12 -8.56 -4.31 6.32
C LEU A 12 -9.22 -4.37 4.93
N ASP A 13 -9.92 -3.34 4.53
CA ASP A 13 -10.55 -3.16 3.23
C ASP A 13 -9.59 -2.67 2.13
N GLU A 14 -8.43 -2.15 2.49
CA GLU A 14 -7.37 -1.84 1.53
C GLU A 14 -6.64 -3.11 1.09
N GLU A 15 -6.59 -3.39 -0.22
CA GLU A 15 -6.03 -4.64 -0.75
C GLU A 15 -4.57 -4.88 -0.33
N TYR A 16 -3.75 -3.84 -0.24
CA TYR A 16 -2.38 -3.96 0.25
C TYR A 16 -2.33 -4.57 1.67
N GLN A 17 -3.16 -4.06 2.58
CA GLN A 17 -3.22 -4.50 3.96
C GLN A 17 -3.92 -5.86 4.10
N ALA A 18 -5.01 -6.07 3.35
CA ALA A 18 -5.73 -7.33 3.31
C ALA A 18 -4.85 -8.49 2.79
N SER A 19 -4.01 -8.22 1.79
CA SER A 19 -3.08 -9.21 1.24
C SER A 19 -2.02 -9.61 2.26
N ILE A 20 -1.45 -8.66 3.00
CA ILE A 20 -0.53 -8.95 4.11
C ILE A 20 -1.22 -9.80 5.19
N PHE A 21 -2.46 -9.45 5.55
CA PHE A 21 -3.25 -10.21 6.51
C PHE A 21 -3.48 -11.65 6.03
N ARG A 22 -3.88 -11.85 4.77
CA ARG A 22 -4.08 -13.21 4.22
C ARG A 22 -2.82 -14.06 4.33
N GLY A 23 -1.66 -13.50 3.95
CA GLY A 23 -0.39 -14.21 4.07
C GLY A 23 0.00 -14.53 5.51
N ALA A 24 -0.18 -13.58 6.42
CA ALA A 24 0.08 -13.79 7.85
C ALA A 24 -0.86 -14.83 8.46
N ALA A 25 -2.15 -14.79 8.11
CA ALA A 25 -3.15 -15.73 8.61
C ALA A 25 -2.89 -17.16 8.14
N ALA A 26 -2.63 -17.36 6.85
CA ALA A 26 -2.32 -18.68 6.31
C ALA A 26 -1.07 -19.30 6.95
N GLU A 27 -0.02 -18.50 7.17
CA GLU A 27 1.20 -19.00 7.81
C GLU A 27 1.03 -19.21 9.32
N ALA A 28 0.29 -18.34 10.02
CA ALA A 28 -0.02 -18.53 11.44
C ALA A 28 -0.81 -19.83 11.65
N GLU A 29 -1.83 -20.10 10.83
CA GLU A 29 -2.57 -21.36 10.87
C GLU A 29 -1.66 -22.58 10.65
N ARG A 30 -0.78 -22.52 9.64
CA ARG A 30 0.20 -23.58 9.35
C ARG A 30 1.15 -23.85 10.51
N LEU A 31 1.50 -22.80 11.28
CA LEU A 31 2.41 -22.88 12.45
C LEU A 31 1.65 -23.15 13.76
N GLY A 32 0.33 -23.35 13.73
CA GLY A 32 -0.49 -23.61 14.92
C GLY A 32 -0.61 -22.41 15.86
N MET A 33 -0.53 -21.18 15.33
CA MET A 33 -0.72 -19.94 16.07
C MET A 33 -2.14 -19.38 15.83
N GLU A 34 -2.69 -18.72 16.84
CA GLU A 34 -3.93 -17.95 16.74
C GLU A 34 -3.60 -16.51 16.32
N LEU A 35 -4.12 -16.04 15.17
CA LEU A 35 -3.92 -14.66 14.70
C LEU A 35 -5.17 -13.82 14.96
N ILE A 36 -4.99 -12.69 15.65
CA ILE A 36 -6.01 -11.66 15.86
C ILE A 36 -5.66 -10.47 14.98
N CYS A 37 -6.59 -10.02 14.14
CA CYS A 37 -6.43 -8.76 13.40
C CYS A 37 -6.94 -7.60 14.26
N ILE A 38 -6.12 -6.57 14.41
CA ILE A 38 -6.48 -5.37 15.17
C ILE A 38 -6.32 -4.16 14.26
N GLN A 39 -7.43 -3.46 14.03
CA GLN A 39 -7.41 -2.18 13.34
C GLN A 39 -7.06 -1.07 14.32
N GLY A 40 -6.07 -0.26 13.99
CA GLY A 40 -5.59 0.86 14.80
C GLY A 40 -5.41 2.12 13.97
N ASP A 41 -5.48 3.27 14.61
CA ASP A 41 -5.16 4.54 13.99
C ASP A 41 -3.64 4.74 13.81
N GLN A 42 -3.28 5.77 13.03
CA GLN A 42 -1.88 6.16 12.89
C GLN A 42 -1.21 6.38 14.25
N PHE A 43 0.02 5.93 14.32
CA PHE A 43 0.86 6.02 15.53
C PHE A 43 1.41 7.45 15.68
N ASP A 44 0.53 8.39 16.01
CA ASP A 44 0.86 9.79 16.19
C ASP A 44 1.57 10.06 17.53
N GLN A 45 2.26 11.22 17.62
CA GLN A 45 2.92 11.70 18.84
C GLN A 45 1.92 12.03 19.96
N SER A 46 0.65 12.30 19.63
CA SER A 46 -0.41 12.62 20.58
C SER A 46 -1.00 11.42 21.31
N ILE A 47 -0.67 10.18 20.90
CA ILE A 47 -1.15 8.99 21.58
C ILE A 47 -0.38 8.79 22.89
N SER A 48 -0.76 9.55 23.88
CA SER A 48 -0.51 9.23 25.27
C SER A 48 -1.38 8.04 25.67
N GLY A 49 -0.84 6.82 25.57
CA GLY A 49 -1.27 5.62 26.30
C GLY A 49 -2.73 5.16 26.28
N SER A 50 -3.62 5.84 25.57
CA SER A 50 -5.07 5.66 25.69
C SER A 50 -5.78 5.12 24.45
N SER A 51 -5.06 4.66 23.43
CA SER A 51 -5.76 3.96 22.36
C SER A 51 -6.31 2.63 22.90
N PHE A 52 -7.52 2.30 22.51
CA PHE A 52 -8.20 1.03 22.84
C PHE A 52 -7.31 -0.19 22.64
N PHE A 53 -6.43 -0.17 21.64
CA PHE A 53 -5.47 -1.23 21.36
C PHE A 53 -4.49 -1.47 22.53
N PHE A 54 -3.93 -0.40 23.11
CA PHE A 54 -2.90 -0.56 24.15
C PHE A 54 -3.52 -0.93 25.50
N SER A 55 -4.71 -0.47 25.81
CA SER A 55 -5.45 -0.88 27.00
C SER A 55 -5.96 -2.32 26.88
N SER A 56 -6.20 -2.81 25.66
CA SER A 56 -6.71 -4.16 25.40
C SER A 56 -5.62 -5.22 25.23
N SER A 57 -4.38 -4.84 24.93
CA SER A 57 -3.29 -5.81 24.69
C SER A 57 -3.04 -6.73 25.87
N SER A 58 -3.13 -6.25 27.10
CA SER A 58 -3.05 -7.05 28.31
C SER A 58 -4.25 -7.99 28.52
N ALA A 59 -5.44 -7.54 28.12
CA ALA A 59 -6.65 -8.36 28.17
C ALA A 59 -6.65 -9.49 27.12
N LEU A 60 -6.04 -9.25 25.97
CA LEU A 60 -5.94 -10.24 24.88
C LEU A 60 -4.90 -11.34 25.12
N ARG A 61 -4.02 -11.18 26.12
CA ARG A 61 -2.94 -12.13 26.42
C ARG A 61 -2.12 -12.52 25.19
N LEU A 62 -1.58 -11.50 24.51
CA LEU A 62 -0.79 -11.67 23.30
C LEU A 62 0.61 -12.18 23.62
N ASP A 63 1.08 -13.17 22.87
CA ASP A 63 2.45 -13.68 22.92
C ASP A 63 3.38 -12.92 21.97
N GLY A 64 2.85 -12.30 20.89
CA GLY A 64 3.64 -11.54 19.94
C GLY A 64 2.79 -10.60 19.07
N VAL A 65 3.45 -9.62 18.42
CA VAL A 65 2.79 -8.62 17.58
C VAL A 65 3.49 -8.45 16.24
N LEU A 66 2.73 -8.53 15.16
CA LEU A 66 3.07 -8.08 13.82
C LEU A 66 2.57 -6.65 13.66
N PHE A 67 3.45 -5.73 13.30
CA PHE A 67 3.12 -4.31 13.22
C PHE A 67 3.33 -3.81 11.79
N LEU A 68 2.24 -3.40 11.10
CA LEU A 68 2.31 -2.87 9.74
C LEU A 68 2.83 -1.43 9.77
N SER A 69 4.16 -1.31 9.88
CA SER A 69 4.85 -0.05 10.12
C SER A 69 4.77 0.92 8.96
N SER A 70 4.72 0.44 7.71
CA SER A 70 4.62 1.31 6.52
C SER A 70 3.35 2.17 6.49
N ILE A 71 2.28 1.72 7.15
CA ILE A 71 0.98 2.40 7.19
C ILE A 71 0.76 3.12 8.52
N LEU A 72 1.15 2.48 9.62
CA LEU A 72 0.84 2.97 10.96
C LEU A 72 1.82 4.03 11.45
N LEU A 73 3.01 4.14 10.85
CA LEU A 73 4.00 5.13 11.26
C LEU A 73 3.82 6.43 10.50
N ASP A 74 3.73 7.50 11.27
CA ASP A 74 3.82 8.86 10.77
C ASP A 74 5.28 9.29 10.54
N ASN A 75 5.47 10.45 9.94
CA ASN A 75 6.71 11.05 9.44
C ASN A 75 7.90 11.09 10.39
N ASN A 76 7.71 10.80 11.66
CA ASN A 76 8.75 10.95 12.69
C ASN A 76 9.23 9.58 13.21
N THR A 77 9.95 8.84 12.36
CA THR A 77 10.50 7.52 12.71
C THR A 77 11.61 7.55 13.76
N GLY A 78 12.10 8.73 14.16
CA GLY A 78 13.32 8.87 14.96
C GLY A 78 13.33 8.17 16.32
N ASN A 79 12.16 7.85 16.90
CA ASN A 79 12.08 7.18 18.21
C ASN A 79 11.03 6.07 18.29
N ILE A 80 10.53 5.62 17.14
CA ILE A 80 9.41 4.68 17.08
C ILE A 80 9.74 3.31 17.69
N SER A 81 10.95 2.81 17.41
CA SER A 81 11.39 1.52 17.96
C SER A 81 11.41 1.52 19.49
N SER A 82 11.84 2.63 20.09
CA SER A 82 11.84 2.80 21.56
C SER A 82 10.41 2.92 22.09
N ARG A 83 9.54 3.64 21.38
CA ARG A 83 8.12 3.77 21.75
C ARG A 83 7.40 2.43 21.70
N LEU A 84 7.56 1.68 20.60
CA LEU A 84 7.00 0.34 20.49
C LEU A 84 7.49 -0.61 21.59
N LYS A 85 8.80 -0.55 21.91
CA LYS A 85 9.37 -1.35 23.02
C LYS A 85 8.85 -0.92 24.39
N ASN A 86 8.54 0.36 24.59
CA ASN A 86 7.94 0.82 25.83
C ASN A 86 6.48 0.37 25.97
N ILE A 87 5.74 0.28 24.86
CA ILE A 87 4.36 -0.20 24.84
C ILE A 87 4.30 -1.71 25.01
N PHE A 88 5.23 -2.42 24.39
CA PHE A 88 5.35 -3.88 24.41
C PHE A 88 6.70 -4.30 25.04
N PRO A 89 6.92 -4.07 26.34
CA PRO A 89 8.23 -4.26 26.95
C PRO A 89 8.67 -5.74 26.98
N THR A 90 7.72 -6.65 27.00
CA THR A 90 7.95 -8.11 27.11
C THR A 90 7.41 -8.89 25.93
N ILE A 91 6.65 -8.27 25.04
CA ILE A 91 6.01 -8.95 23.91
C ILE A 91 6.90 -8.78 22.66
N PRO A 92 7.34 -9.86 22.03
CA PRO A 92 8.09 -9.83 20.78
C PRO A 92 7.34 -9.09 19.65
N LEU A 93 8.09 -8.32 18.88
CA LEU A 93 7.55 -7.52 17.77
C LEU A 93 8.26 -7.89 16.47
N VAL A 94 7.50 -7.92 15.37
CA VAL A 94 8.02 -7.94 13.99
C VAL A 94 7.38 -6.79 13.21
N SER A 95 8.22 -6.01 12.53
CA SER A 95 7.80 -4.89 11.68
C SER A 95 7.55 -5.37 10.25
N ILE A 96 6.50 -4.86 9.60
CA ILE A 96 6.20 -5.12 8.19
C ILE A 96 6.19 -3.78 7.44
N GLY A 97 6.94 -3.71 6.35
CA GLY A 97 7.04 -2.56 5.45
C GLY A 97 8.24 -1.67 5.73
N THR A 98 8.47 -1.24 6.97
CA THR A 98 9.59 -0.36 7.32
C THR A 98 10.62 -1.07 8.21
N ALA A 99 11.91 -0.93 7.90
CA ALA A 99 12.98 -1.44 8.74
C ALA A 99 13.11 -0.62 10.03
N LEU A 100 12.95 -1.26 11.19
CA LEU A 100 12.99 -0.64 12.50
C LEU A 100 14.21 -1.12 13.30
N LYS A 101 14.99 -0.19 13.84
CA LYS A 101 16.21 -0.53 14.62
C LYS A 101 15.90 -1.43 15.81
N GLY A 102 16.50 -2.62 15.81
CA GLY A 102 16.38 -3.59 16.92
C GLY A 102 15.00 -4.28 17.02
N ILE A 103 14.23 -4.26 15.93
CA ILE A 103 13.00 -5.05 15.73
C ILE A 103 13.17 -5.79 14.41
N PRO A 104 13.02 -7.12 14.35
CA PRO A 104 13.02 -7.88 13.11
C PRO A 104 12.02 -7.27 12.14
N SER A 105 12.43 -7.05 10.89
CA SER A 105 11.63 -6.30 9.93
C SER A 105 11.57 -7.02 8.60
N ILE A 106 10.38 -7.11 8.02
CA ILE A 106 10.13 -7.64 6.69
C ILE A 106 9.84 -6.45 5.77
N VAL A 107 10.64 -6.26 4.74
CA VAL A 107 10.51 -5.13 3.81
C VAL A 107 10.44 -5.61 2.36
N CYS A 108 9.80 -4.84 1.49
CA CYS A 108 9.82 -5.09 0.06
C CYS A 108 11.04 -4.39 -0.55
N GLU A 109 11.87 -5.13 -1.28
CA GLU A 109 12.90 -4.54 -2.14
C GLU A 109 12.24 -4.02 -3.42
N THR A 110 12.24 -2.72 -3.62
CA THR A 110 11.56 -2.05 -4.73
C THR A 110 12.50 -1.24 -5.62
N THR A 111 13.74 -1.03 -5.20
CA THR A 111 14.72 -0.21 -5.94
C THR A 111 15.05 -0.81 -7.29
N ARG A 112 15.26 -2.13 -7.35
CA ARG A 112 15.55 -2.83 -8.60
C ARG A 112 14.34 -2.84 -9.54
N PRO A 113 13.13 -3.21 -9.13
CA PRO A 113 11.93 -3.11 -9.99
C PRO A 113 11.68 -1.70 -10.53
N ILE A 114 11.89 -0.66 -9.71
CA ILE A 114 11.80 0.73 -10.17
C ILE A 114 12.84 1.01 -11.26
N ALA A 115 14.07 0.56 -11.07
CA ALA A 115 15.11 0.72 -12.07
C ALA A 115 14.79 -0.03 -13.37
N ASP A 116 14.28 -1.26 -13.27
CA ASP A 116 13.87 -2.07 -14.43
C ASP A 116 12.71 -1.40 -15.18
N LEU A 117 11.73 -0.85 -14.47
CA LEU A 117 10.62 -0.08 -15.07
C LEU A 117 11.13 1.15 -15.81
N VAL A 118 11.98 1.97 -15.17
CA VAL A 118 12.54 3.18 -15.81
C VAL A 118 13.37 2.82 -17.02
N HIS A 119 14.17 1.74 -16.94
CA HIS A 119 14.93 1.23 -18.10
C HIS A 119 14.02 0.89 -19.26
N HIS A 120 12.93 0.17 -19.02
CA HIS A 120 11.92 -0.16 -20.01
C HIS A 120 11.32 1.11 -20.65
N LEU A 121 10.88 2.05 -19.83
CA LEU A 121 10.26 3.30 -20.32
C LEU A 121 11.22 4.14 -21.17
N VAL A 122 12.50 4.18 -20.79
CA VAL A 122 13.52 4.95 -21.54
C VAL A 122 13.99 4.22 -22.78
N SER A 123 14.25 2.91 -22.71
CA SER A 123 14.88 2.14 -23.78
C SER A 123 13.89 1.69 -24.84
N ASP A 124 12.72 1.21 -24.42
CA ASP A 124 11.75 0.60 -25.33
C ASP A 124 10.74 1.63 -25.88
N HIS A 125 10.38 2.62 -25.05
CA HIS A 125 9.42 3.68 -25.44
C HIS A 125 10.07 5.03 -25.79
N GLY A 126 11.35 5.21 -25.46
CA GLY A 126 12.05 6.46 -25.74
C GLY A 126 11.63 7.64 -24.85
N TYR A 127 10.91 7.39 -23.74
CA TYR A 127 10.43 8.44 -22.86
C TYR A 127 11.58 9.14 -22.13
N ARG A 128 11.47 10.46 -21.98
CA ARG A 128 12.49 11.33 -21.38
C ARG A 128 11.94 12.29 -20.35
N ARG A 129 10.66 12.62 -20.42
CA ARG A 129 9.99 13.59 -19.55
C ARG A 129 8.99 12.86 -18.65
N PHE A 130 9.35 12.77 -17.38
CA PHE A 130 8.62 11.97 -16.40
C PHE A 130 7.88 12.88 -15.42
N LEU A 131 6.67 12.46 -15.00
CA LEU A 131 5.93 13.06 -13.91
C LEU A 131 5.67 12.00 -12.84
N TYR A 132 6.25 12.17 -11.65
CA TYR A 132 5.92 11.35 -10.48
C TYR A 132 4.81 12.00 -9.68
N LEU A 133 3.71 11.29 -9.49
CA LEU A 133 2.60 11.67 -8.63
C LEU A 133 2.58 10.72 -7.42
N GLY A 134 3.17 11.17 -6.33
CA GLY A 134 3.38 10.38 -5.12
C GLY A 134 2.34 10.61 -4.03
N GLY A 135 2.40 9.78 -3.00
CA GLY A 135 1.63 9.92 -1.76
C GLY A 135 2.22 10.95 -0.80
N PRO A 136 1.92 10.85 0.51
CA PRO A 136 2.38 11.82 1.50
C PRO A 136 3.91 11.94 1.55
N ARG A 137 4.42 13.16 1.51
CA ARG A 137 5.88 13.44 1.55
C ARG A 137 6.58 12.83 2.76
N GLY A 138 5.88 12.76 3.87
CA GLY A 138 6.41 12.21 5.08
C GLY A 138 6.38 10.69 5.15
N ASN A 139 5.61 10.02 4.31
CA ASN A 139 5.54 8.57 4.30
C ASN A 139 6.88 7.97 3.85
N HIS A 140 7.37 6.98 4.60
CA HIS A 140 8.66 6.33 4.33
C HIS A 140 8.70 5.68 2.94
N ASP A 141 7.66 4.94 2.58
CA ASP A 141 7.58 4.22 1.31
C ASP A 141 7.54 5.18 0.13
N ASN A 142 6.79 6.31 0.26
CA ASN A 142 6.79 7.35 -0.76
C ASN A 142 8.20 7.92 -0.99
N ARG A 143 8.94 8.21 0.08
CA ARG A 143 10.32 8.72 -0.04
C ARG A 143 11.24 7.71 -0.73
N VAL A 144 11.17 6.44 -0.34
CA VAL A 144 11.98 5.38 -0.96
C VAL A 144 11.67 5.26 -2.46
N ARG A 145 10.39 5.29 -2.85
CA ARG A 145 9.94 5.27 -4.25
C ARG A 145 10.44 6.49 -5.00
N GLU A 146 10.22 7.71 -4.45
CA GLU A 146 10.64 8.97 -5.05
C GLU A 146 12.17 9.03 -5.24
N GLU A 147 12.95 8.64 -4.22
CA GLU A 147 14.41 8.58 -4.29
C GLU A 147 14.89 7.57 -5.35
N ALA A 148 14.28 6.40 -5.43
CA ALA A 148 14.63 5.37 -6.41
C ALA A 148 14.33 5.83 -7.85
N PHE A 149 13.17 6.44 -8.11
CA PHE A 149 12.83 7.06 -9.39
C PHE A 149 13.81 8.18 -9.74
N THR A 150 14.02 9.11 -8.81
CA THR A 150 14.94 10.25 -8.99
C THR A 150 16.35 9.77 -9.33
N LYS A 151 16.90 8.84 -8.55
CA LYS A 151 18.24 8.30 -8.76
C LYS A 151 18.36 7.59 -10.11
N THR A 152 17.32 6.86 -10.52
CA THR A 152 17.37 6.11 -11.79
C THR A 152 17.17 7.03 -12.98
N ILE A 153 16.20 7.94 -12.96
CA ILE A 153 15.87 8.84 -14.06
C ILE A 153 16.99 9.88 -14.27
N LEU A 154 17.48 10.48 -13.20
CA LEU A 154 18.50 11.52 -13.25
C LEU A 154 19.93 10.98 -13.11
N GLY A 155 20.11 9.67 -13.03
CA GLY A 155 21.40 9.02 -12.86
C GLY A 155 22.31 9.11 -14.09
N LYS A 156 23.60 8.86 -13.91
CA LYS A 156 24.65 9.01 -14.94
C LYS A 156 24.49 8.11 -16.19
N LYS A 157 23.65 7.08 -16.17
CA LYS A 157 23.42 6.16 -17.34
C LYS A 157 22.62 6.80 -18.45
N TRP A 158 21.79 7.76 -18.10
CA TRP A 158 21.05 8.60 -19.05
C TRP A 158 21.80 9.92 -19.03
N SER A 159 22.35 10.42 -20.11
CA SER A 159 23.03 11.72 -20.06
C SER A 159 22.08 12.71 -19.37
N ALA A 160 22.53 13.37 -18.31
CA ALA A 160 21.74 14.22 -17.44
C ALA A 160 20.91 15.31 -18.18
N ASN A 161 21.28 15.60 -19.42
CA ASN A 161 20.61 16.56 -20.28
C ASN A 161 19.43 15.98 -21.05
N THR A 162 19.09 14.68 -20.94
CA THR A 162 18.04 14.05 -21.75
C THR A 162 16.80 13.61 -20.99
N CYS A 163 16.89 13.43 -19.67
CA CYS A 163 15.73 13.06 -18.86
C CYS A 163 15.38 14.15 -17.86
N THR A 164 14.08 14.39 -17.68
CA THR A 164 13.52 15.31 -16.67
C THR A 164 12.52 14.56 -15.80
N LEU A 165 12.39 14.99 -14.55
CA LEU A 165 11.45 14.45 -13.60
C LEU A 165 10.76 15.59 -12.84
N ALA A 166 9.46 15.76 -13.06
CA ALA A 166 8.60 16.59 -12.23
C ALA A 166 8.00 15.72 -11.10
N ILE A 167 7.88 16.29 -9.91
CA ILE A 167 7.36 15.58 -8.74
C ILE A 167 6.23 16.38 -8.11
N ARG A 168 5.11 15.72 -7.82
CA ARG A 168 4.00 16.25 -7.01
C ARG A 168 3.59 15.18 -6.01
N ASN A 169 3.31 15.57 -4.78
CA ASN A 169 2.91 14.67 -3.71
C ASN A 169 1.54 15.08 -3.15
N GLY A 170 0.69 14.07 -2.92
CA GLY A 170 -0.62 14.20 -2.29
C GLY A 170 -0.57 13.92 -0.79
N GLU A 171 -1.73 14.00 -0.16
CA GLU A 171 -1.88 13.71 1.28
C GLU A 171 -2.15 12.23 1.56
N LEU A 172 -2.57 11.46 0.54
CA LEU A 172 -2.94 10.04 0.64
C LEU A 172 -2.54 9.28 -0.62
N PHE A 173 -2.40 7.96 -0.50
CA PHE A 173 -2.34 7.04 -1.63
C PHE A 173 -3.75 6.59 -2.04
N SER A 174 -4.55 7.47 -2.59
CA SER A 174 -5.95 7.19 -2.93
C SER A 174 -6.33 7.63 -4.34
N GLU A 175 -7.42 7.08 -4.86
CA GLU A 175 -8.00 7.48 -6.16
C GLU A 175 -8.25 8.98 -6.20
N THR A 176 -8.85 9.54 -5.15
CA THR A 176 -9.14 10.97 -5.05
C THR A 176 -7.87 11.83 -5.09
N ALA A 177 -6.83 11.43 -4.36
CA ALA A 177 -5.56 12.16 -4.37
C ALA A 177 -4.90 12.13 -5.75
N GLY A 178 -4.87 10.98 -6.41
CA GLY A 178 -4.36 10.84 -7.78
C GLY A 178 -5.11 11.73 -8.78
N LEU A 179 -6.44 11.73 -8.71
CA LEU A 179 -7.30 12.59 -9.54
C LEU A 179 -7.01 14.08 -9.30
N GLN A 180 -6.91 14.50 -8.06
CA GLN A 180 -6.65 15.91 -7.72
C GLN A 180 -5.28 16.37 -8.20
N LEU A 181 -4.24 15.57 -7.99
CA LEU A 181 -2.88 15.91 -8.41
C LEU A 181 -2.76 16.09 -9.92
N ILE A 182 -3.29 15.14 -10.70
CA ILE A 182 -3.22 15.24 -12.16
C ILE A 182 -4.08 16.40 -12.69
N LYS A 183 -5.23 16.67 -12.08
CA LYS A 183 -6.08 17.81 -12.41
C LYS A 183 -5.34 19.13 -12.19
N GLN A 184 -4.67 19.28 -11.06
CA GLN A 184 -3.86 20.47 -10.77
C GLN A 184 -2.73 20.60 -11.78
N TYR A 185 -2.00 19.51 -12.06
CA TYR A 185 -0.89 19.52 -13.00
C TYR A 185 -1.35 19.95 -14.42
N CYS A 186 -2.45 19.38 -14.92
CA CYS A 186 -3.00 19.76 -16.24
C CYS A 186 -3.50 21.21 -16.29
N ASN A 187 -3.98 21.76 -15.17
CA ASN A 187 -4.38 23.18 -15.12
C ASN A 187 -3.18 24.14 -15.19
N ASP A 188 -2.04 23.72 -14.61
CA ASP A 188 -0.78 24.48 -14.66
C ASP A 188 -0.08 24.36 -16.02
N HIS A 189 -0.39 23.29 -16.81
CA HIS A 189 0.26 22.96 -18.08
C HIS A 189 -0.82 22.67 -19.14
N SER A 190 -1.18 23.70 -19.93
CA SER A 190 -2.24 23.60 -20.93
C SER A 190 -1.96 22.57 -22.03
N GLU A 191 -0.70 22.34 -22.35
CA GLU A 191 -0.25 21.30 -23.27
C GLU A 191 0.56 20.23 -22.52
N ARG A 192 0.51 18.99 -23.02
CA ARG A 192 1.25 17.91 -22.45
C ARG A 192 2.75 18.07 -22.66
N ASP A 193 3.47 18.34 -21.57
CA ASP A 193 4.92 18.55 -21.55
C ASP A 193 5.69 17.34 -20.99
N ILE A 194 5.00 16.23 -20.72
CA ILE A 194 5.55 14.97 -20.20
C ILE A 194 5.27 13.80 -21.16
N ASP A 195 6.07 12.74 -21.05
CA ASP A 195 5.92 11.52 -21.85
C ASP A 195 5.14 10.45 -21.09
N VAL A 196 5.34 10.32 -19.78
CA VAL A 196 4.75 9.28 -18.93
C VAL A 196 4.52 9.77 -17.50
N ILE A 197 3.43 9.29 -16.91
CA ILE A 197 3.10 9.49 -15.48
C ILE A 197 3.49 8.23 -14.70
N LEU A 198 4.21 8.45 -13.59
CA LEU A 198 4.54 7.43 -12.60
C LEU A 198 3.68 7.67 -11.36
N ALA A 199 2.65 6.85 -11.15
CA ALA A 199 1.80 6.96 -9.97
C ALA A 199 2.41 6.23 -8.76
N GLY A 200 2.29 6.83 -7.58
CA GLY A 200 2.81 6.28 -6.33
C GLY A 200 2.09 5.02 -5.85
N SER A 201 0.86 4.76 -6.33
CA SER A 201 0.10 3.53 -6.11
C SER A 201 -0.86 3.26 -7.27
N ASP A 202 -1.41 2.05 -7.34
CA ASP A 202 -2.41 1.68 -8.35
C ASP A 202 -3.74 2.38 -8.11
N ASP A 203 -4.13 2.64 -6.85
CA ASP A 203 -5.31 3.44 -6.52
C ASP A 203 -5.16 4.88 -7.04
N MET A 204 -3.99 5.50 -6.84
CA MET A 204 -3.71 6.81 -7.44
C MET A 204 -3.77 6.76 -8.95
N ALA A 205 -3.22 5.70 -9.57
CA ALA A 205 -3.27 5.52 -11.03
C ALA A 205 -4.71 5.39 -11.53
N ALA A 206 -5.62 4.77 -10.79
CA ALA A 206 -7.04 4.71 -11.12
C ALA A 206 -7.68 6.10 -11.19
N GLY A 207 -7.41 6.95 -10.19
CA GLY A 207 -7.89 8.34 -10.17
C GLY A 207 -7.31 9.20 -11.29
N ILE A 208 -6.01 9.04 -11.56
CA ILE A 208 -5.33 9.70 -12.68
C ILE A 208 -5.98 9.30 -14.00
N ARG A 209 -6.15 8.00 -14.24
CA ARG A 209 -6.78 7.47 -15.46
C ARG A 209 -8.20 7.98 -15.64
N LYS A 210 -8.99 8.03 -14.59
CA LYS A 210 -10.34 8.55 -14.59
C LYS A 210 -10.37 10.00 -15.08
N TYR A 211 -9.52 10.87 -14.50
CA TYR A 211 -9.44 12.26 -14.92
C TYR A 211 -8.96 12.41 -16.37
N LEU A 212 -7.90 11.70 -16.77
CA LEU A 212 -7.37 11.75 -18.13
C LEU A 212 -8.44 11.43 -19.19
N ARG A 213 -9.36 10.52 -18.89
CA ARG A 213 -10.44 10.11 -19.80
C ARG A 213 -11.65 11.04 -19.82
N THR A 214 -11.99 11.68 -18.69
CA THR A 214 -13.27 12.38 -18.52
C THR A 214 -13.15 13.88 -18.40
N GLY A 215 -12.00 14.40 -17.94
CA GLY A 215 -11.84 15.82 -17.61
C GLY A 215 -10.59 16.49 -18.14
N ALA A 216 -9.63 15.75 -18.66
CA ALA A 216 -8.37 16.31 -19.14
C ALA A 216 -8.48 16.88 -20.57
N PRO A 217 -7.62 17.85 -20.92
CA PRO A 217 -7.45 18.29 -22.31
C PRO A 217 -7.12 17.11 -23.23
N GLU A 218 -7.47 17.21 -24.51
CA GLU A 218 -7.31 16.11 -25.47
C GLU A 218 -5.88 15.60 -25.58
N SER A 219 -4.89 16.48 -25.51
CA SER A 219 -3.45 16.12 -25.54
C SER A 219 -2.99 15.20 -24.38
N TRP A 220 -3.77 15.14 -23.28
CA TRP A 220 -3.47 14.35 -22.10
C TRP A 220 -4.17 12.99 -22.05
N ARG A 221 -5.24 12.77 -22.84
CA ARG A 221 -6.12 11.59 -22.72
C ARG A 221 -5.40 10.25 -22.81
N ASP A 222 -4.44 10.18 -23.72
CA ASP A 222 -3.67 8.95 -23.97
C ASP A 222 -2.27 9.00 -23.34
N CYS A 223 -2.09 9.84 -22.31
CA CYS A 223 -0.80 9.89 -21.61
C CYS A 223 -0.49 8.54 -20.97
N PRO A 224 0.68 7.94 -21.29
CA PRO A 224 1.14 6.72 -20.66
C PRO A 224 1.20 6.85 -19.14
N LEU A 225 0.86 5.76 -18.46
CA LEU A 225 0.70 5.72 -17.00
C LEU A 225 1.23 4.42 -16.43
N THR A 226 1.95 4.49 -15.32
CA THR A 226 2.34 3.32 -14.53
C THR A 226 1.84 3.46 -13.11
N GLY A 227 1.67 2.33 -12.43
CA GLY A 227 1.25 2.25 -11.04
C GLY A 227 2.30 1.66 -10.12
N PHE A 228 1.86 1.28 -8.93
CA PHE A 228 2.64 0.61 -7.90
C PHE A 228 1.68 -0.20 -7.02
N ASP A 229 2.04 -1.42 -6.62
CA ASP A 229 1.42 -2.41 -5.75
C ASP A 229 0.97 -3.68 -6.49
N ASP A 230 0.50 -3.59 -7.74
CA ASP A 230 -0.10 -4.68 -8.55
C ASP A 230 -1.36 -5.25 -7.88
N ILE A 231 -2.25 -4.36 -7.43
CA ILE A 231 -3.54 -4.77 -6.89
C ILE A 231 -4.42 -5.38 -7.99
N PRO A 232 -5.44 -6.21 -7.65
CA PRO A 232 -6.33 -6.85 -8.65
C PRO A 232 -6.94 -5.87 -9.64
N LEU A 233 -7.28 -4.65 -9.20
CA LEU A 233 -7.81 -3.57 -10.04
C LEU A 233 -6.86 -3.21 -11.19
N ALA A 234 -5.55 -3.26 -10.98
CA ALA A 234 -4.54 -2.95 -11.99
C ALA A 234 -4.64 -3.88 -13.23
N ALA A 235 -5.05 -5.13 -13.04
CA ALA A 235 -5.24 -6.08 -14.12
C ALA A 235 -6.58 -5.94 -14.85
N THR A 236 -7.59 -5.34 -14.21
CA THR A 236 -8.97 -5.30 -14.71
C THR A 236 -9.35 -4.02 -15.47
N GLN A 237 -8.51 -3.01 -15.50
CA GLN A 237 -8.79 -1.75 -16.20
C GLN A 237 -8.80 -1.94 -17.72
N PRO A 238 -9.57 -1.11 -18.48
CA PRO A 238 -9.60 -1.20 -19.94
C PRO A 238 -8.23 -1.12 -20.61
N LEU A 239 -7.26 -0.45 -19.95
CA LEU A 239 -5.84 -0.55 -20.26
C LEU A 239 -5.17 -1.14 -19.03
N ALA A 240 -4.86 -2.43 -19.06
CA ALA A 240 -4.16 -3.09 -17.98
C ALA A 240 -2.93 -2.29 -17.56
N LEU A 241 -2.81 -2.01 -16.25
CA LEU A 241 -1.83 -1.08 -15.70
C LEU A 241 -0.46 -1.72 -15.57
N THR A 242 0.54 -1.16 -16.24
CA THR A 242 1.96 -1.45 -15.95
C THR A 242 2.28 -0.95 -14.55
N THR A 243 2.82 -1.82 -13.70
CA THR A 243 2.98 -1.53 -12.27
C THR A 243 4.17 -2.26 -11.66
N ILE A 244 4.44 -2.01 -10.40
CA ILE A 244 5.44 -2.76 -9.61
C ILE A 244 4.70 -3.63 -8.61
N HIS A 245 4.83 -4.94 -8.75
CA HIS A 245 4.26 -5.91 -7.82
C HIS A 245 5.02 -5.94 -6.51
N GLN A 246 4.30 -5.73 -5.41
CA GLN A 246 4.78 -6.02 -4.06
C GLN A 246 4.25 -7.39 -3.61
N PRO A 247 5.11 -8.32 -3.19
CA PRO A 247 4.68 -9.67 -2.77
C PRO A 247 4.12 -9.65 -1.34
N THR A 248 3.04 -8.90 -1.12
CA THR A 248 2.44 -8.58 0.19
C THR A 248 2.01 -9.81 0.97
N GLU A 249 1.43 -10.83 0.33
CA GLU A 249 1.12 -12.10 1.00
C GLU A 249 2.38 -12.81 1.51
N ARG A 250 3.46 -12.80 0.71
CA ARG A 250 4.74 -13.38 1.13
C ARG A 250 5.36 -12.58 2.28
N MET A 251 5.16 -11.26 2.31
CA MET A 251 5.62 -10.41 3.41
C MET A 251 4.87 -10.76 4.70
N GLY A 252 3.55 -10.90 4.64
CA GLY A 252 2.74 -11.34 5.78
C GLY A 252 3.14 -12.72 6.30
N ALA A 253 3.29 -13.69 5.41
CA ALA A 253 3.73 -15.04 5.77
C ALA A 253 5.15 -15.05 6.40
N ALA A 254 6.09 -14.29 5.82
CA ALA A 254 7.44 -14.17 6.35
C ALA A 254 7.46 -13.51 7.73
N ALA A 255 6.59 -12.53 7.97
CA ALA A 255 6.47 -11.87 9.26
C ALA A 255 5.93 -12.83 10.35
N ALA A 256 4.89 -13.62 10.04
CA ALA A 256 4.36 -14.62 10.94
C ALA A 256 5.42 -15.68 11.28
N ARG A 257 6.20 -16.14 10.29
CA ARG A 257 7.31 -17.08 10.51
C ARG A 257 8.41 -16.45 11.36
N ALA A 258 8.84 -15.22 11.06
CA ALA A 258 9.86 -14.54 11.85
C ALA A 258 9.42 -14.38 13.32
N LEU A 259 8.15 -14.05 13.56
CA LEU A 259 7.63 -13.94 14.92
C LEU A 259 7.59 -15.32 15.62
N HIS A 260 7.17 -16.38 14.93
CA HIS A 260 7.21 -17.75 15.44
C HIS A 260 8.62 -18.14 15.84
N ASP A 261 9.63 -17.84 15.02
CA ASP A 261 11.03 -18.16 15.31
C ASP A 261 11.52 -17.40 16.56
N VAL A 262 11.15 -16.12 16.71
CA VAL A 262 11.47 -15.33 17.91
C VAL A 262 10.82 -15.93 19.15
N LEU A 263 9.55 -16.35 19.08
CA LEU A 263 8.83 -16.98 20.19
C LEU A 263 9.46 -18.30 20.64
N HIS A 264 10.14 -19.00 19.73
CA HIS A 264 10.90 -20.23 20.01
C HIS A 264 12.37 -19.99 20.37
N GLY A 265 12.77 -18.72 20.57
CA GLY A 265 14.16 -18.38 20.95
C GLY A 265 15.18 -18.48 19.81
N SER A 266 14.72 -18.60 18.56
CA SER A 266 15.58 -18.63 17.39
C SER A 266 16.05 -17.23 17.01
N LYS A 267 17.26 -17.13 16.46
CA LYS A 267 17.75 -15.86 15.89
C LYS A 267 17.09 -15.62 14.53
N THR A 268 16.53 -14.43 14.37
CA THR A 268 15.99 -13.95 13.09
C THR A 268 16.90 -12.89 12.48
N ALA A 269 16.85 -12.75 11.16
CA ALA A 269 17.53 -11.64 10.48
C ALA A 269 16.97 -10.30 10.96
N PRO A 270 17.81 -9.28 11.18
CA PRO A 270 17.33 -7.94 11.56
C PRO A 270 16.39 -7.33 10.52
N VAL A 271 16.69 -7.57 9.23
CA VAL A 271 15.86 -7.18 8.09
C VAL A 271 15.86 -8.33 7.08
N LEU A 272 14.67 -8.72 6.66
CA LEU A 272 14.44 -9.64 5.55
C LEU A 272 13.83 -8.85 4.39
N GLU A 273 14.58 -8.76 3.29
CA GLU A 273 14.13 -8.14 2.06
C GLU A 273 13.45 -9.17 1.15
N ILE A 274 12.21 -8.89 0.72
CA ILE A 274 11.48 -9.72 -0.22
C ILE A 274 11.43 -8.96 -1.55
N PRO A 275 11.96 -9.54 -2.65
CA PRO A 275 12.05 -8.81 -3.91
C PRO A 275 10.67 -8.60 -4.52
N GLY A 276 10.38 -7.34 -4.88
CA GLY A 276 9.31 -6.97 -5.79
C GLY A 276 9.68 -7.33 -7.24
N ARG A 277 8.76 -7.04 -8.16
CA ARG A 277 9.01 -7.23 -9.61
C ARG A 277 8.22 -6.21 -10.43
N THR A 278 8.77 -5.84 -11.57
CA THR A 278 8.05 -5.05 -12.58
C THR A 278 7.05 -5.94 -13.32
N VAL A 279 5.84 -5.43 -13.50
CA VAL A 279 4.75 -6.06 -14.26
C VAL A 279 4.39 -5.15 -15.43
N LEU A 280 4.80 -5.56 -16.63
CA LEU A 280 4.52 -4.81 -17.85
C LEU A 280 3.13 -5.17 -18.37
N ARG A 281 2.34 -4.14 -18.68
CA ARG A 281 1.01 -4.21 -19.30
C ARG A 281 0.87 -3.06 -20.33
N ASN A 282 -0.34 -2.80 -20.80
CA ASN A 282 -0.54 -1.88 -21.92
C ASN A 282 -0.44 -0.39 -21.54
N SER A 283 -0.62 -0.03 -20.28
CA SER A 283 -0.76 1.38 -19.87
C SER A 283 0.50 2.23 -20.06
N CYS A 284 1.67 1.63 -20.17
CA CYS A 284 2.92 2.33 -20.49
C CYS A 284 3.13 2.57 -22.00
N GLY A 285 2.24 2.05 -22.85
CA GLY A 285 2.37 2.12 -24.31
C GLY A 285 2.75 0.81 -24.98
N CYS A 286 3.01 -0.25 -24.21
CA CYS A 286 3.21 -1.60 -24.75
C CYS A 286 1.95 -2.09 -25.46
N GLN A 287 2.14 -2.82 -26.59
CA GLN A 287 1.04 -3.46 -27.31
C GLN A 287 1.09 -4.98 -27.08
N GLY A 288 -0.08 -5.60 -27.05
CA GLY A 288 -0.17 -7.08 -27.08
C GLY A 288 -0.29 -7.76 -25.71
N TYR A 289 -0.36 -7.04 -24.61
CA TYR A 289 -0.76 -7.62 -23.34
C TYR A 289 -2.28 -7.78 -23.29
N THR A 290 -2.79 -8.91 -23.71
CA THR A 290 -4.16 -9.33 -23.44
C THR A 290 -4.21 -9.92 -22.03
N VAL A 291 -4.69 -9.14 -21.07
CA VAL A 291 -5.07 -9.72 -19.77
C VAL A 291 -6.40 -10.43 -20.00
N SER A 292 -6.35 -11.73 -20.11
CA SER A 292 -7.53 -12.58 -20.04
C SER A 292 -7.91 -12.80 -18.57
N VAL A 293 -8.31 -11.73 -17.88
CA VAL A 293 -9.09 -11.89 -16.65
C VAL A 293 -10.52 -12.06 -17.13
N PRO A 294 -11.17 -13.20 -16.88
CA PRO A 294 -12.58 -13.37 -17.24
C PRO A 294 -13.39 -12.23 -16.64
N PRO A 295 -14.36 -11.66 -17.38
CA PRO A 295 -15.21 -10.58 -16.87
C PRO A 295 -15.83 -10.90 -15.49
N GLU A 296 -16.18 -12.17 -15.27
CA GLU A 296 -16.71 -12.68 -14.01
C GLU A 296 -15.72 -12.56 -12.82
N GLU A 297 -14.42 -12.76 -13.04
CA GLU A 297 -13.41 -12.59 -11.99
C GLU A 297 -13.19 -11.12 -11.68
N SER A 298 -13.24 -10.26 -12.70
CA SER A 298 -13.17 -8.81 -12.53
C SER A 298 -14.34 -8.29 -11.73
N GLU A 299 -15.57 -8.74 -12.04
CA GLU A 299 -16.77 -8.38 -11.29
C GLU A 299 -16.74 -8.93 -9.85
N ARG A 300 -16.27 -10.15 -9.66
CA ARG A 300 -16.10 -10.72 -8.30
C ARG A 300 -15.10 -9.96 -7.47
N ALA A 301 -13.97 -9.55 -8.07
CA ALA A 301 -12.95 -8.74 -7.39
C ALA A 301 -13.53 -7.37 -6.98
N LEU A 302 -14.26 -6.70 -7.89
CA LEU A 302 -14.93 -5.42 -7.61
C LEU A 302 -16.01 -5.54 -6.53
N ARG A 303 -16.86 -6.58 -6.60
CA ARG A 303 -17.90 -6.81 -5.57
C ARG A 303 -17.28 -7.13 -4.21
N ARG A 304 -16.18 -7.91 -4.19
CA ARG A 304 -15.46 -8.20 -2.95
C ARG A 304 -14.83 -6.95 -2.35
N GLU A 305 -14.23 -6.11 -3.17
CA GLU A 305 -13.66 -4.83 -2.74
C GLU A 305 -14.74 -3.91 -2.18
N GLN A 306 -15.88 -3.80 -2.88
CA GLN A 306 -17.02 -3.02 -2.40
C GLN A 306 -17.56 -3.57 -1.07
N PHE A 307 -17.74 -4.88 -0.96
CA PHE A 307 -18.18 -5.52 0.28
C PHE A 307 -17.25 -5.23 1.46
N LEU A 308 -15.92 -5.32 1.24
CA LEU A 308 -14.94 -5.02 2.29
C LEU A 308 -14.98 -3.55 2.71
N ARG A 309 -15.16 -2.61 1.77
CA ARG A 309 -15.36 -1.18 2.07
C ARG A 309 -16.62 -0.97 2.92
N ASP A 310 -17.73 -1.60 2.56
CA ASP A 310 -19.01 -1.49 3.27
C ASP A 310 -18.89 -2.06 4.70
N VAL A 311 -18.20 -3.19 4.88
CA VAL A 311 -17.90 -3.78 6.20
C VAL A 311 -17.03 -2.85 7.05
N SER A 312 -15.99 -2.26 6.45
CA SER A 312 -15.10 -1.34 7.16
C SER A 312 -15.82 -0.05 7.58
N TYR A 313 -16.59 0.54 6.65
CA TYR A 313 -17.40 1.72 6.94
C TYR A 313 -18.38 1.44 8.09
N PHE A 314 -19.11 0.32 8.03
CA PHE A 314 -20.03 -0.10 9.08
C PHE A 314 -19.32 -0.32 10.42
N GLY A 315 -18.11 -0.92 10.39
CA GLY A 315 -17.29 -1.08 11.58
C GLY A 315 -16.92 0.25 12.25
N GLN A 316 -16.56 1.26 11.45
CA GLN A 316 -16.26 2.61 11.95
C GLN A 316 -17.50 3.28 12.57
N GLU A 317 -18.65 3.17 11.92
CA GLU A 317 -19.92 3.71 12.41
C GLU A 317 -20.34 3.06 13.75
N ILE A 318 -20.15 1.73 13.89
CA ILE A 318 -20.39 1.04 15.17
C ILE A 318 -19.48 1.58 16.27
N MET A 319 -18.20 1.77 15.99
CA MET A 319 -17.23 2.26 16.96
C MET A 319 -17.50 3.70 17.39
N GLY A 320 -18.09 4.52 16.52
CA GLY A 320 -18.49 5.90 16.77
C GLY A 320 -19.88 6.05 17.45
N ALA A 321 -20.68 4.98 17.47
CA ALA A 321 -22.05 5.06 17.96
C ALA A 321 -22.11 5.17 19.50
N SER A 322 -22.77 6.21 19.98
CA SER A 322 -22.98 6.46 21.42
C SER A 322 -24.24 5.82 21.99
N SER A 323 -25.11 5.25 21.15
CA SER A 323 -26.35 4.59 21.55
C SER A 323 -26.81 3.54 20.54
N ALA A 324 -27.70 2.62 20.96
CA ALA A 324 -28.30 1.63 20.06
C ALA A 324 -29.12 2.28 18.92
N GLU A 325 -29.74 3.42 19.15
CA GLU A 325 -30.49 4.18 18.13
C GLU A 325 -29.53 4.75 17.05
N ALA A 326 -28.32 5.15 17.44
CA ALA A 326 -27.30 5.64 16.52
C ALA A 326 -26.81 4.56 15.56
N LEU A 327 -26.99 3.28 15.88
CA LEU A 327 -26.63 2.13 15.03
C LEU A 327 -27.70 1.75 14.01
N GLU A 328 -28.96 2.15 14.18
CA GLU A 328 -30.07 1.70 13.36
C GLU A 328 -29.90 2.08 11.89
N ARG A 329 -29.47 3.32 11.62
CA ARG A 329 -29.25 3.82 10.25
C ARG A 329 -28.03 3.14 9.57
N PRO A 330 -26.84 3.11 10.17
CA PRO A 330 -25.69 2.41 9.59
C PRO A 330 -25.95 0.93 9.33
N LEU A 331 -26.64 0.25 10.26
CA LEU A 331 -27.01 -1.15 10.09
C LEU A 331 -27.95 -1.36 8.90
N ARG A 332 -28.94 -0.50 8.73
CA ARG A 332 -29.89 -0.56 7.61
C ARG A 332 -29.18 -0.31 6.28
N GLU A 333 -28.31 0.69 6.20
CA GLU A 333 -27.52 1.00 5.00
C GLU A 333 -26.60 -0.17 4.64
N PHE A 334 -25.88 -0.74 5.61
CA PHE A 334 -25.03 -1.90 5.41
C PHE A 334 -25.79 -3.12 4.89
N LEU A 335 -26.92 -3.47 5.52
CA LEU A 335 -27.74 -4.62 5.10
C LEU A 335 -28.34 -4.43 3.70
N THR A 336 -28.66 -3.20 3.31
CA THR A 336 -29.17 -2.89 1.97
C THR A 336 -28.07 -3.08 0.92
N ASN A 337 -26.85 -2.63 1.20
CA ASN A 337 -25.71 -2.74 0.28
C ASN A 337 -25.21 -4.18 0.13
N VAL A 338 -25.27 -4.98 1.20
CA VAL A 338 -24.84 -6.39 1.18
C VAL A 338 -25.89 -7.30 0.49
N ALA A 339 -27.16 -6.90 0.47
CA ALA A 339 -28.24 -7.69 -0.14
C ALA A 339 -28.45 -7.38 -1.64
N SER A 340 -27.80 -6.35 -2.18
CA SER A 340 -27.80 -5.97 -3.61
C SER A 340 -26.60 -6.55 -4.35
#